data_5cf99be2e8de9af432f6a260fc7a4258
#
_entry.id   5cf99be2e8de9af432f6a260fc7a4258
#
_cell.length_a   1.000
_cell.length_b   1.000
_cell.length_c   1.000
_cell.angle_alpha   90.00
_cell.angle_beta   90.00
_cell.angle_gamma   90.00
#
_symmetry.space_group_name_H-M   'P 1'
#
loop_
_entity.id
_entity.type
_entity.pdbx_description
1 polymer ?
#
loop_
_entity_poly.entity_id
_entity_poly.type
_entity_poly.pdbx_seq_one_letter_code
_entity_poly.pdbx_strand_id
1 'polypeptide(L)'
;MLTDQDAIISDALNHASIIDGVRLCKAERHRYANGDMAELEQKLKETQGKRLRMIATDGVFSMDGYLAKLDQICELAEKYDALVMVDDSHASGFVGKTGRGTPEHFGVTAKIDVLTSTLGKALGGGSGGFIAARQEIVDLLRQKARPYLFSNTVAPPIIGGTHRVLDLLAGSTALRDAVMEN
;
A
#
# COMPACT_ATOMS: atom_id res chain seq x y z
N MET A 1 8.08 -10.76 -7.72
CA MET A 1 7.54 -11.38 -6.50
C MET A 1 6.51 -12.46 -6.86
N LEU A 2 5.37 -12.05 -7.42
CA LEU A 2 4.34 -12.99 -7.85
C LEU A 2 4.62 -13.58 -9.24
N THR A 3 4.18 -14.82 -9.44
CA THR A 3 4.35 -15.60 -10.68
C THR A 3 2.98 -16.06 -11.20
N ASP A 4 2.95 -16.86 -12.24
CA ASP A 4 1.74 -17.49 -12.80
C ASP A 4 1.09 -18.54 -11.87
N GLN A 5 1.82 -18.97 -10.84
CA GLN A 5 1.29 -19.87 -9.80
C GLN A 5 0.55 -19.15 -8.67
N ASP A 6 0.54 -17.82 -8.70
CA ASP A 6 0.00 -16.96 -7.66
C ASP A 6 -1.29 -16.28 -8.12
N ALA A 7 -1.99 -15.64 -7.19
CA ALA A 7 -3.14 -14.78 -7.49
C ALA A 7 -2.98 -13.40 -6.87
N ILE A 8 -3.51 -12.38 -7.53
CA ILE A 8 -3.66 -11.03 -7.00
C ILE A 8 -5.14 -10.64 -7.06
N ILE A 9 -5.66 -10.15 -5.93
CA ILE A 9 -7.06 -9.76 -5.75
C ILE A 9 -7.07 -8.25 -5.49
N SER A 10 -7.55 -7.50 -6.47
CA SER A 10 -7.45 -6.03 -6.50
C SER A 10 -8.81 -5.38 -6.27
N ASP A 11 -8.89 -4.37 -5.42
CA ASP A 11 -10.07 -3.52 -5.33
C ASP A 11 -10.34 -2.86 -6.69
N ALA A 12 -11.62 -2.78 -7.06
CA ALA A 12 -12.04 -2.29 -8.37
C ALA A 12 -11.79 -0.78 -8.55
N LEU A 13 -11.69 -0.03 -7.45
CA LEU A 13 -11.51 1.43 -7.44
C LEU A 13 -10.04 1.86 -7.30
N ASN A 14 -9.13 0.91 -7.24
CA ASN A 14 -7.70 1.18 -7.09
C ASN A 14 -7.16 2.16 -8.13
N HIS A 15 -6.16 2.93 -7.72
CA HIS A 15 -5.43 3.86 -8.57
C HIS A 15 -4.85 3.16 -9.82
N ALA A 16 -4.76 3.92 -10.93
CA ALA A 16 -4.27 3.40 -12.21
C ALA A 16 -2.91 2.70 -12.11
N SER A 17 -1.99 3.16 -11.26
CA SER A 17 -0.67 2.53 -11.07
C SER A 17 -0.77 1.11 -10.51
N ILE A 18 -1.71 0.84 -9.60
CA ILE A 18 -1.98 -0.51 -9.09
C ILE A 18 -2.59 -1.36 -10.20
N ILE A 19 -3.58 -0.82 -10.92
CA ILE A 19 -4.23 -1.52 -12.04
C ILE A 19 -3.19 -1.93 -13.09
N ASP A 20 -2.28 -1.03 -13.46
CA ASP A 20 -1.25 -1.30 -14.45
C ASP A 20 -0.19 -2.28 -13.92
N GLY A 21 0.20 -2.15 -12.65
CA GLY A 21 1.06 -3.14 -11.98
C GLY A 21 0.46 -4.55 -11.97
N VAL A 22 -0.84 -4.65 -11.70
CA VAL A 22 -1.59 -5.92 -11.76
C VAL A 22 -1.66 -6.46 -13.19
N ARG A 23 -1.84 -5.60 -14.20
CA ARG A 23 -1.84 -6.00 -15.62
C ARG A 23 -0.49 -6.53 -16.09
N LEU A 24 0.60 -5.96 -15.60
CA LEU A 24 1.97 -6.38 -15.92
C LEU A 24 2.41 -7.62 -15.15
N CYS A 25 1.71 -7.97 -14.07
CA CYS A 25 1.98 -9.14 -13.27
C CYS A 25 1.55 -10.41 -14.01
N LYS A 26 2.30 -11.53 -13.81
CA LYS A 26 1.96 -12.84 -14.36
C LYS A 26 0.97 -13.62 -13.51
N ALA A 27 0.69 -13.17 -12.28
CA ALA A 27 -0.28 -13.81 -11.40
C ALA A 27 -1.70 -13.75 -11.97
N GLU A 28 -2.53 -14.71 -11.60
CA GLU A 28 -3.94 -14.70 -11.93
C GLU A 28 -4.61 -13.47 -11.28
N ARG A 29 -5.41 -12.76 -12.05
CA ARG A 29 -5.96 -11.46 -11.66
C ARG A 29 -7.43 -11.56 -11.33
N HIS A 30 -7.79 -11.18 -10.12
CA HIS A 30 -9.15 -11.07 -9.64
C HIS A 30 -9.45 -9.64 -9.24
N ARG A 31 -10.72 -9.24 -9.33
CA ARG A 31 -11.21 -7.95 -8.85
C ARG A 31 -12.39 -8.20 -7.93
N TYR A 32 -12.57 -7.32 -6.96
CA TYR A 32 -13.78 -7.23 -6.14
C TYR A 32 -14.29 -5.78 -6.12
N ALA A 33 -15.59 -5.59 -5.97
CA ALA A 33 -16.21 -4.27 -5.90
C ALA A 33 -15.68 -3.50 -4.68
N ASN A 34 -15.52 -2.19 -4.81
CA ASN A 34 -14.94 -1.35 -3.76
C ASN A 34 -15.64 -1.56 -2.42
N GLY A 35 -14.85 -1.96 -1.43
CA GLY A 35 -15.33 -2.19 -0.06
C GLY A 35 -16.30 -3.35 0.11
N ASP A 36 -16.49 -4.22 -0.90
CA ASP A 36 -17.30 -5.43 -0.79
C ASP A 36 -16.48 -6.60 -0.22
N MET A 37 -16.58 -6.78 1.09
CA MET A 37 -15.84 -7.82 1.81
C MET A 37 -16.37 -9.22 1.53
N ALA A 38 -17.65 -9.35 1.17
CA ALA A 38 -18.23 -10.65 0.80
C ALA A 38 -17.66 -11.14 -0.55
N GLU A 39 -17.56 -10.23 -1.54
CA GLU A 39 -16.93 -10.55 -2.82
C GLU A 39 -15.43 -10.81 -2.65
N LEU A 40 -14.72 -10.02 -1.80
CA LEU A 40 -13.32 -10.28 -1.48
C LEU A 40 -13.14 -11.68 -0.89
N GLU A 41 -13.97 -12.07 0.08
CA GLU A 41 -13.92 -13.40 0.67
C GLU A 41 -14.17 -14.50 -0.37
N GLN A 42 -15.12 -14.28 -1.27
CA GLN A 42 -15.37 -15.22 -2.37
C GLN A 42 -14.13 -15.40 -3.25
N LYS A 43 -13.45 -14.31 -3.64
CA LYS A 43 -12.20 -14.38 -4.45
C LYS A 43 -11.08 -15.08 -3.71
N LEU A 44 -10.95 -14.90 -2.42
CA LEU A 44 -9.99 -15.61 -1.58
C LEU A 44 -10.28 -17.13 -1.56
N LYS A 45 -11.55 -17.52 -1.47
CA LYS A 45 -11.97 -18.95 -1.57
C LYS A 45 -11.65 -19.54 -2.94
N GLU A 46 -11.97 -18.83 -4.02
CA GLU A 46 -11.70 -19.26 -5.40
C GLU A 46 -10.21 -19.48 -5.67
N THR A 47 -9.34 -18.74 -4.99
CA THR A 47 -7.88 -18.76 -5.21
C THR A 47 -7.10 -19.59 -4.19
N GLN A 48 -7.73 -20.37 -3.32
CA GLN A 48 -7.05 -21.14 -2.28
C GLN A 48 -6.01 -22.15 -2.79
N GLY A 49 -6.17 -22.65 -4.02
CA GLY A 49 -5.21 -23.55 -4.65
C GLY A 49 -3.92 -22.87 -5.17
N LYS A 50 -3.82 -21.55 -5.10
CA LYS A 50 -2.64 -20.80 -5.54
C LYS A 50 -1.54 -20.83 -4.50
N ARG A 51 -0.27 -20.77 -4.96
CA ARG A 51 0.91 -20.77 -4.08
C ARG A 51 0.91 -19.57 -3.12
N LEU A 52 0.67 -18.37 -3.65
CA LEU A 52 0.52 -17.14 -2.87
C LEU A 52 -0.72 -16.39 -3.37
N ARG A 53 -1.38 -15.70 -2.45
CA ARG A 53 -2.45 -14.74 -2.75
C ARG A 53 -2.06 -13.38 -2.19
N MET A 54 -2.31 -12.33 -2.95
CA MET A 54 -2.08 -10.95 -2.50
C MET A 54 -3.33 -10.13 -2.70
N ILE A 55 -3.81 -9.49 -1.66
CA ILE A 55 -4.83 -8.45 -1.73
C ILE A 55 -4.12 -7.13 -1.98
N ALA A 56 -4.57 -6.36 -2.97
CA ALA A 56 -4.01 -5.04 -3.28
C ALA A 56 -5.11 -3.98 -3.24
N THR A 57 -4.91 -2.94 -2.44
CA THR A 57 -5.87 -1.84 -2.27
C THR A 57 -5.17 -0.51 -2.06
N ASP A 58 -5.81 0.60 -2.48
CA ASP A 58 -5.51 1.91 -1.93
C ASP A 58 -5.94 1.95 -0.46
N GLY A 59 -5.27 2.72 0.37
CA GLY A 59 -5.70 3.03 1.73
C GLY A 59 -6.78 4.10 1.74
N VAL A 60 -6.55 5.19 0.98
CA VAL A 60 -7.51 6.26 0.68
C VAL A 60 -7.73 6.31 -0.82
N PHE A 61 -8.97 6.12 -1.27
CA PHE A 61 -9.36 6.27 -2.67
C PHE A 61 -9.52 7.76 -3.01
N SER A 62 -8.55 8.30 -3.74
CA SER A 62 -8.35 9.74 -3.91
C SER A 62 -9.51 10.51 -4.52
N MET A 63 -10.24 9.90 -5.46
CA MET A 63 -11.32 10.56 -6.20
C MET A 63 -12.63 10.61 -5.40
N ASP A 64 -12.82 9.70 -4.47
CA ASP A 64 -14.08 9.49 -3.75
C ASP A 64 -13.95 9.77 -2.25
N GLY A 65 -12.72 9.79 -1.71
CA GLY A 65 -12.46 10.01 -0.29
C GLY A 65 -12.79 8.81 0.59
N TYR A 66 -13.05 7.63 0.01
CA TYR A 66 -13.30 6.42 0.79
C TYR A 66 -12.01 5.90 1.43
N LEU A 67 -12.17 5.32 2.62
CA LEU A 67 -11.12 4.53 3.28
C LEU A 67 -11.35 3.04 3.00
N ALA A 68 -10.30 2.32 2.66
CA ALA A 68 -10.36 0.85 2.60
C ALA A 68 -10.66 0.29 4.01
N LYS A 69 -11.48 -0.73 4.10
CA LYS A 69 -11.83 -1.42 5.36
C LYS A 69 -10.69 -2.34 5.79
N LEU A 70 -9.52 -1.75 6.16
CA LEU A 70 -8.30 -2.51 6.38
C LEU A 70 -8.39 -3.50 7.54
N ASP A 71 -9.19 -3.22 8.55
CA ASP A 71 -9.52 -4.14 9.64
C ASP A 71 -10.10 -5.45 9.09
N GLN A 72 -11.17 -5.35 8.28
CA GLN A 72 -11.84 -6.51 7.69
C GLN A 72 -10.99 -7.19 6.62
N ILE A 73 -10.25 -6.41 5.81
CA ILE A 73 -9.31 -6.96 4.82
C ILE A 73 -8.24 -7.80 5.51
N CYS A 74 -7.65 -7.32 6.61
CA CYS A 74 -6.65 -8.06 7.36
C CYS A 74 -7.22 -9.32 8.03
N GLU A 75 -8.45 -9.27 8.56
CA GLU A 75 -9.14 -10.45 9.10
C GLU A 75 -9.33 -11.53 8.01
N LEU A 76 -9.75 -11.14 6.82
CA LEU A 76 -9.88 -12.07 5.70
C LEU A 76 -8.52 -12.58 5.22
N ALA A 77 -7.51 -11.72 5.17
CA ALA A 77 -6.16 -12.12 4.80
C ALA A 77 -5.58 -13.16 5.76
N GLU A 78 -5.73 -12.98 7.07
CA GLU A 78 -5.32 -13.96 8.07
C GLU A 78 -6.10 -15.28 7.91
N LYS A 79 -7.42 -15.20 7.74
CA LYS A 79 -8.28 -16.39 7.59
C LYS A 79 -7.92 -17.24 6.36
N TYR A 80 -7.48 -16.61 5.28
CA TYR A 80 -7.20 -17.28 4.01
C TYR A 80 -5.72 -17.32 3.64
N ASP A 81 -4.82 -16.98 4.57
CA ASP A 81 -3.36 -16.96 4.37
C ASP A 81 -2.96 -16.16 3.13
N ALA A 82 -3.40 -14.90 3.06
CA ALA A 82 -3.10 -13.98 1.98
C ALA A 82 -2.22 -12.82 2.46
N LEU A 83 -1.38 -12.30 1.58
CA LEU A 83 -0.59 -11.08 1.81
C LEU A 83 -1.47 -9.85 1.58
N VAL A 84 -1.20 -8.77 2.34
CA VAL A 84 -1.88 -7.48 2.19
C VAL A 84 -0.89 -6.42 1.70
N MET A 85 -1.18 -5.84 0.55
CA MET A 85 -0.51 -4.67 0.01
C MET A 85 -1.45 -3.46 0.05
N VAL A 86 -0.99 -2.37 0.66
CA VAL A 86 -1.73 -1.10 0.75
C VAL A 86 -0.92 0.00 0.09
N ASP A 87 -1.53 0.73 -0.83
CA ASP A 87 -1.00 2.01 -1.31
C ASP A 87 -1.57 3.14 -0.44
N ASP A 88 -0.70 3.77 0.33
CA ASP A 88 -1.05 4.81 1.29
C ASP A 88 -0.62 6.20 0.82
N SER A 89 -0.47 6.38 -0.49
CA SER A 89 -0.03 7.62 -1.12
C SER A 89 -0.90 8.83 -0.81
N HIS A 90 -2.17 8.62 -0.50
CA HIS A 90 -3.14 9.66 -0.09
C HIS A 90 -3.39 9.71 1.42
N ALA A 91 -2.57 9.03 2.23
CA ALA A 91 -2.77 8.96 3.68
C ALA A 91 -1.48 9.20 4.47
N SER A 92 -0.33 8.74 3.97
CA SER A 92 0.96 8.89 4.65
C SER A 92 1.28 10.36 4.91
N GLY A 93 1.56 10.68 6.16
CA GLY A 93 1.90 12.01 6.65
C GLY A 93 0.80 12.69 7.45
N PHE A 94 -0.49 12.28 7.32
CA PHE A 94 -1.58 12.95 8.05
C PHE A 94 -2.72 12.05 8.52
N VAL A 95 -3.03 10.95 7.85
CA VAL A 95 -4.05 9.99 8.31
C VAL A 95 -3.48 9.15 9.47
N GLY A 96 -4.33 8.82 10.43
CA GLY A 96 -3.95 8.13 11.66
C GLY A 96 -3.53 9.10 12.77
N LYS A 97 -3.38 8.59 13.99
CA LYS A 97 -3.12 9.40 15.18
C LYS A 97 -1.77 10.14 15.13
N THR A 98 -0.77 9.54 14.50
CA THR A 98 0.57 10.13 14.36
C THR A 98 0.96 10.36 12.89
N GLY A 99 0.00 10.25 11.95
CA GLY A 99 0.23 10.45 10.53
C GLY A 99 0.89 9.27 9.81
N ARG A 100 0.82 8.07 10.40
CA ARG A 100 1.40 6.85 9.81
C ARG A 100 0.49 6.14 8.81
N GLY A 101 -0.59 6.81 8.42
CA GLY A 101 -1.47 6.36 7.35
C GLY A 101 -2.65 5.52 7.79
N THR A 102 -3.31 4.91 6.82
CA THR A 102 -4.52 4.11 7.05
C THR A 102 -4.29 2.85 7.89
N PRO A 103 -3.15 2.15 7.82
CA PRO A 103 -2.89 1.04 8.74
C PRO A 103 -2.88 1.43 10.21
N GLU A 104 -2.36 2.63 10.54
CA GLU A 104 -2.43 3.16 11.90
C GLU A 104 -3.86 3.52 12.28
N HIS A 105 -4.61 4.15 11.37
CA HIS A 105 -6.00 4.53 11.60
C HIS A 105 -6.87 3.34 12.02
N PHE A 106 -6.68 2.18 11.38
CA PHE A 106 -7.41 0.95 11.68
C PHE A 106 -6.72 0.06 12.73
N GLY A 107 -5.54 0.42 13.23
CA GLY A 107 -4.81 -0.37 14.23
C GLY A 107 -4.23 -1.68 13.68
N VAL A 108 -4.00 -1.77 12.37
CA VAL A 108 -3.56 -2.99 11.69
C VAL A 108 -2.16 -2.91 11.09
N THR A 109 -1.34 -1.96 11.51
CA THR A 109 0.01 -1.71 10.94
C THR A 109 0.87 -2.99 10.89
N ALA A 110 0.80 -3.83 11.91
CA ALA A 110 1.59 -5.07 11.98
C ALA A 110 1.08 -6.18 11.03
N LYS A 111 -0.11 -6.01 10.44
CA LYS A 111 -0.75 -6.97 9.55
C LYS A 111 -0.56 -6.64 8.06
N ILE A 112 0.07 -5.50 7.75
CA ILE A 112 0.35 -5.10 6.38
C ILE A 112 1.70 -5.65 5.96
N ASP A 113 1.72 -6.43 4.88
CA ASP A 113 2.95 -7.03 4.36
C ASP A 113 3.75 -6.08 3.48
N VAL A 114 3.06 -5.25 2.70
CA VAL A 114 3.67 -4.27 1.80
C VAL A 114 2.88 -2.97 1.86
N LEU A 115 3.56 -1.90 2.23
CA LEU A 115 3.02 -0.54 2.15
C LEU A 115 3.78 0.21 1.06
N THR A 116 3.05 0.84 0.15
CA THR A 116 3.61 1.77 -0.84
C THR A 116 3.13 3.17 -0.56
N SER A 117 3.97 4.17 -0.84
CA SER A 117 3.60 5.56 -0.71
C SER A 117 4.46 6.46 -1.60
N THR A 118 4.02 7.69 -1.81
CA THR A 118 4.70 8.69 -2.62
C THR A 118 5.34 9.79 -1.78
N LEU A 119 6.42 10.35 -2.29
CA LEU A 119 7.05 11.57 -1.77
C LEU A 119 6.54 12.84 -2.47
N GLY A 120 5.61 12.72 -3.41
CA GLY A 120 5.07 13.82 -4.20
C GLY A 120 3.71 14.37 -3.72
N LYS A 121 3.28 14.03 -2.50
CA LYS A 121 2.02 14.48 -1.89
C LYS A 121 2.29 15.06 -0.50
N ALA A 122 1.57 14.62 0.54
CA ALA A 122 1.71 15.16 1.91
C ALA A 122 3.12 15.01 2.49
N LEU A 123 3.85 13.96 2.14
CA LEU A 123 5.22 13.70 2.61
C LEU A 123 6.30 14.52 1.90
N GLY A 124 6.03 15.75 1.46
CA GLY A 124 7.11 16.65 1.16
C GLY A 124 7.18 17.26 -0.23
N GLY A 125 6.21 17.03 -1.10
CA GLY A 125 6.06 17.75 -2.37
C GLY A 125 7.20 17.55 -3.38
N GLY A 126 8.00 16.50 -3.22
CA GLY A 126 9.09 16.15 -4.12
C GLY A 126 8.66 15.21 -5.23
N SER A 127 9.47 14.23 -5.53
CA SER A 127 9.22 13.19 -6.52
C SER A 127 9.67 11.83 -5.98
N GLY A 128 9.19 10.76 -6.63
CA GLY A 128 9.49 9.38 -6.22
C GLY A 128 8.53 8.86 -5.15
N GLY A 129 8.90 7.75 -4.57
CA GLY A 129 8.12 7.06 -3.56
C GLY A 129 8.96 6.01 -2.85
N PHE A 130 8.33 5.27 -1.97
CA PHE A 130 8.98 4.21 -1.21
C PHE A 130 8.07 3.00 -1.03
N ILE A 131 8.71 1.89 -0.72
CA ILE A 131 8.05 0.67 -0.26
C ILE A 131 8.57 0.37 1.13
N ALA A 132 7.66 0.14 2.06
CA ALA A 132 7.95 -0.37 3.40
C ALA A 132 7.37 -1.78 3.53
N ALA A 133 8.19 -2.74 3.95
CA ALA A 133 7.84 -4.14 4.07
C ALA A 133 8.82 -4.85 5.00
N ARG A 134 8.57 -6.14 5.29
CA ARG A 134 9.56 -6.98 5.95
C ARG A 134 10.87 -7.05 5.14
N GLN A 135 11.99 -7.24 5.83
CA GLN A 135 13.32 -7.16 5.21
C GLN A 135 13.47 -8.12 4.02
N GLU A 136 12.93 -9.32 4.12
CA GLU A 136 13.01 -10.33 3.06
C GLU A 136 12.30 -9.88 1.77
N ILE A 137 11.18 -9.15 1.91
CA ILE A 137 10.45 -8.58 0.77
C ILE A 137 11.27 -7.43 0.16
N VAL A 138 11.84 -6.56 0.99
CA VAL A 138 12.67 -5.44 0.52
C VAL A 138 13.90 -5.97 -0.21
N ASP A 139 14.59 -6.97 0.32
CA ASP A 139 15.77 -7.57 -0.32
C ASP A 139 15.42 -8.23 -1.63
N LEU A 140 14.29 -8.95 -1.69
CA LEU A 140 13.79 -9.53 -2.94
C LEU A 140 13.48 -8.44 -3.99
N LEU A 141 12.82 -7.35 -3.59
CA LEU A 141 12.49 -6.26 -4.49
C LEU A 141 13.75 -5.56 -5.03
N ARG A 142 14.76 -5.35 -4.19
CA ARG A 142 16.07 -4.80 -4.62
C ARG A 142 16.76 -5.66 -5.70
N GLN A 143 16.50 -6.97 -5.71
CA GLN A 143 17.10 -7.90 -6.69
C GLN A 143 16.20 -8.16 -7.91
N LYS A 144 14.90 -7.89 -7.82
CA LYS A 144 13.92 -8.33 -8.84
C LYS A 144 13.08 -7.19 -9.42
N ALA A 145 12.90 -6.08 -8.71
CA ALA A 145 12.06 -4.99 -9.19
C ALA A 145 12.75 -4.23 -10.32
N ARG A 146 12.24 -4.39 -11.54
CA ARG A 146 12.82 -3.76 -12.74
C ARG A 146 12.94 -2.23 -12.63
N PRO A 147 11.94 -1.49 -12.13
CA PRO A 147 12.10 -0.04 -11.94
C PRO A 147 13.26 0.32 -11.01
N TYR A 148 13.47 -0.43 -9.95
CA TYR A 148 14.58 -0.21 -9.02
C TYR A 148 15.95 -0.51 -9.67
N LEU A 149 16.02 -1.58 -10.47
CA LEU A 149 17.28 -2.03 -11.08
C LEU A 149 17.69 -1.18 -12.28
N PHE A 150 16.74 -0.67 -13.06
CA PHE A 150 17.00 -0.11 -14.39
C PHE A 150 16.63 1.37 -14.55
N SER A 151 15.90 1.96 -13.58
CA SER A 151 15.59 3.37 -13.56
C SER A 151 16.60 4.14 -12.72
N ASN A 152 16.72 5.45 -12.95
CA ASN A 152 17.51 6.31 -12.09
C ASN A 152 16.92 6.36 -10.68
N THR A 153 17.79 6.49 -9.69
CA THR A 153 17.38 6.64 -8.28
C THR A 153 16.68 7.98 -8.05
N VAL A 154 15.91 8.07 -6.96
CA VAL A 154 15.39 9.35 -6.47
C VAL A 154 16.58 10.27 -6.15
N ALA A 155 16.49 11.54 -6.52
CA ALA A 155 17.57 12.49 -6.34
C ALA A 155 17.96 12.64 -4.85
N PRO A 156 19.26 12.61 -4.49
CA PRO A 156 19.71 12.70 -3.10
C PRO A 156 19.13 13.86 -2.29
N PRO A 157 18.94 15.08 -2.84
CA PRO A 157 18.31 16.18 -2.11
C PRO A 157 16.86 15.86 -1.67
N ILE A 158 16.12 15.12 -2.49
CA ILE A 158 14.74 14.69 -2.16
C ILE A 158 14.78 13.70 -1.00
N ILE A 159 15.70 12.75 -1.02
CA ILE A 159 15.88 11.79 0.08
C ILE A 159 16.27 12.51 1.38
N GLY A 160 17.21 13.46 1.32
CA GLY A 160 17.59 14.29 2.48
C GLY A 160 16.41 15.09 3.04
N GLY A 161 15.63 15.72 2.16
CA GLY A 161 14.39 16.41 2.54
C GLY A 161 13.35 15.48 3.18
N THR A 162 13.18 14.29 2.60
CA THR A 162 12.26 13.27 3.14
C THR A 162 12.65 12.83 4.55
N HIS A 163 13.93 12.55 4.79
CA HIS A 163 14.40 12.22 6.14
C HIS A 163 14.05 13.34 7.13
N ARG A 164 14.27 14.59 6.75
CA ARG A 164 13.92 15.72 7.61
C ARG A 164 12.42 15.84 7.86
N VAL A 165 11.58 15.59 6.86
CA VAL A 165 10.11 15.57 7.03
C VAL A 165 9.69 14.47 8.00
N LEU A 166 10.26 13.27 7.87
CA LEU A 166 9.97 12.15 8.79
C LEU A 166 10.39 12.47 10.23
N ASP A 167 11.53 13.14 10.43
CA ASP A 167 11.97 13.61 11.77
C ASP A 167 10.97 14.62 12.36
N LEU A 168 10.48 15.56 11.55
CA LEU A 168 9.48 16.54 11.98
C LEU A 168 8.16 15.87 12.40
N LEU A 169 7.68 14.93 11.59
CA LEU A 169 6.46 14.17 11.89
C LEU A 169 6.61 13.26 13.11
N ALA A 170 7.80 12.68 13.33
CA ALA A 170 8.08 11.89 14.53
C ALA A 170 8.13 12.76 15.81
N GLY A 171 8.51 14.02 15.67
CA GLY A 171 8.66 14.96 16.80
C GLY A 171 7.39 15.72 17.19
N SER A 172 6.38 15.82 16.29
CA SER A 172 5.17 16.61 16.55
C SER A 172 4.03 16.22 15.60
N THR A 173 2.80 16.26 16.12
CA THR A 173 1.56 16.08 15.34
C THR A 173 0.95 17.40 14.88
N ALA A 174 1.50 18.56 15.24
CA ALA A 174 0.89 19.87 15.04
C ALA A 174 0.48 20.17 13.58
N LEU A 175 1.34 19.82 12.61
CA LEU A 175 1.03 20.01 11.19
C LEU A 175 -0.10 19.07 10.72
N ARG A 176 -0.07 17.83 11.17
CA ARG A 176 -1.11 16.83 10.92
C ARG A 176 -2.44 17.29 11.52
N ASP A 177 -2.44 17.77 12.77
CA ASP A 177 -3.63 18.20 13.49
C ASP A 177 -4.27 19.41 12.78
N ALA A 178 -3.46 20.37 12.34
CA ALA A 178 -3.95 21.52 11.56
C ALA A 178 -4.63 21.10 10.24
N VAL A 179 -4.15 20.06 9.57
CA VAL A 179 -4.82 19.52 8.36
C VAL A 179 -6.17 18.89 8.69
N MET A 180 -6.29 18.23 9.84
CA MET A 180 -7.52 17.55 10.26
C MET A 180 -8.58 18.51 10.80
N GLU A 181 -8.18 19.73 11.21
CA GLU A 181 -9.08 20.79 11.69
C GLU A 181 -9.67 21.64 10.54
N ASN A 182 -9.04 21.64 9.35
CA ASN A 182 -9.48 22.39 8.16
C ASN A 182 -10.48 21.60 7.32
#